data_2239572d041a95c440eb6dece4ae3006
#
_entry.id   2239572d041a95c440eb6dece4ae3006
#
_cell.length_a   1.000
_cell.length_b   1.000
_cell.length_c   1.000
_cell.angle_alpha   90.00
_cell.angle_beta   90.00
_cell.angle_gamma   90.00
#
_symmetry.space_group_name_H-M   'P 1'
#
loop_
_entity.id
_entity.type
_entity.pdbx_description
1 polymer ?
#
loop_
_entity_poly.entity_id
_entity_poly.type
_entity_poly.pdbx_seq_one_letter_code
_entity_poly.pdbx_strand_id
1 'polypeptide(L)'
;MSVTEVIERKLTEAFAPQSLDVVNESHLHAGHAGSPGTGSSHFRVTIVSEKFEGLSRVDRHRLVNEALSEELAGPVHALALKTLSPGE
;
A
#
# COMPACT_ATOMS: atom_id res chain seq x y z
N MET A 1 -1.43 14.85 -8.64
CA MET A 1 -0.74 13.72 -8.00
C MET A 1 -1.41 12.43 -8.36
N SER A 2 -0.62 11.42 -8.69
CA SER A 2 -1.17 10.09 -8.94
C SER A 2 -1.50 9.41 -7.61
N VAL A 3 -2.33 8.37 -7.67
CA VAL A 3 -2.64 7.57 -6.46
C VAL A 3 -1.36 6.95 -5.91
N THR A 4 -0.47 6.47 -6.79
CA THR A 4 0.83 5.93 -6.38
C THR A 4 1.62 6.93 -5.55
N GLU A 5 1.71 8.17 -6.02
CA GLU A 5 2.44 9.22 -5.30
C GLU A 5 1.79 9.55 -3.96
N VAL A 6 0.47 9.56 -3.90
CA VAL A 6 -0.24 9.80 -2.65
C VAL A 6 0.05 8.70 -1.65
N ILE A 7 0.01 7.44 -2.08
CA ILE A 7 0.31 6.29 -1.21
C ILE A 7 1.74 6.40 -0.69
N GLU A 8 2.71 6.66 -1.57
CA GLU A 8 4.11 6.81 -1.18
C GLU A 8 4.30 7.91 -0.14
N ARG A 9 3.67 9.07 -0.37
CA ARG A 9 3.79 10.19 0.55
C ARG A 9 3.19 9.88 1.91
N LYS A 10 1.99 9.32 1.95
CA LYS A 10 1.30 9.01 3.21
C LYS A 10 2.09 7.98 4.03
N LEU A 11 2.61 6.95 3.37
CA LEU A 11 3.39 5.93 4.07
C LEU A 11 4.72 6.47 4.55
N THR A 12 5.36 7.34 3.77
CA THR A 12 6.62 7.97 4.17
C THR A 12 6.41 8.84 5.41
N GLU A 13 5.36 9.64 5.42
CA GLU A 13 5.04 10.51 6.55
C GLU A 13 4.65 9.72 7.80
N ALA A 14 3.91 8.63 7.63
CA ALA A 14 3.39 7.86 8.76
C ALA A 14 4.45 6.95 9.38
N PHE A 15 5.34 6.38 8.59
CA PHE A 15 6.22 5.30 9.05
C PHE A 15 7.70 5.59 8.92
N ALA A 16 8.10 6.65 8.25
CA ALA A 16 9.51 6.98 8.00
C ALA A 16 10.32 5.75 7.59
N PRO A 17 9.90 5.04 6.52
CA PRO A 17 10.44 3.72 6.21
C PRO A 17 11.88 3.77 5.72
N GLN A 18 12.64 2.71 6.01
CA GLN A 18 13.96 2.52 5.43
C GLN A 18 13.86 2.19 3.95
N SER A 19 12.78 1.49 3.57
CA SER A 19 12.55 1.08 2.19
C SER A 19 11.06 1.09 1.93
N LEU A 20 10.69 1.58 0.78
CA LEU A 20 9.29 1.64 0.37
C LEU A 20 9.20 1.41 -1.14
N ASP A 21 8.43 0.40 -1.52
CA ASP A 21 8.16 0.11 -2.91
C ASP A 21 6.66 0.03 -3.11
N VAL A 22 6.14 0.88 -3.98
CA VAL A 22 4.71 0.90 -4.32
C VAL A 22 4.59 0.62 -5.81
N VAL A 23 3.96 -0.52 -6.13
CA VAL A 23 3.77 -0.96 -7.51
C VAL A 23 2.30 -0.89 -7.85
N ASN A 24 1.98 -0.21 -8.94
CA ASN A 24 0.64 -0.19 -9.49
C ASN A 24 0.48 -1.41 -10.39
N GLU A 25 -0.32 -2.37 -9.94
CA GLU A 25 -0.58 -3.61 -10.67
C GLU A 25 -1.90 -3.59 -11.44
N SER A 26 -2.55 -2.45 -11.53
CA SER A 26 -3.84 -2.34 -12.20
C SER A 26 -3.82 -2.84 -13.63
N HIS A 27 -2.71 -2.65 -14.33
CA HIS A 27 -2.55 -3.10 -15.72
C HIS A 27 -2.59 -4.62 -15.86
N LEU A 28 -2.25 -5.37 -14.81
CA LEU A 28 -2.31 -6.83 -14.82
C LEU A 28 -3.76 -7.34 -14.83
N HIS A 29 -4.70 -6.49 -14.45
CA HIS A 29 -6.11 -6.81 -14.34
C HIS A 29 -6.94 -6.12 -15.43
N ALA A 30 -6.33 -5.26 -16.22
CA ALA A 30 -7.01 -4.53 -17.29
C ALA A 30 -7.55 -5.52 -18.33
N GLY A 31 -8.81 -5.35 -18.72
CA GLY A 31 -9.45 -6.23 -19.65
C GLY A 31 -10.16 -7.42 -19.03
N HIS A 32 -10.00 -7.66 -17.75
CA HIS A 32 -10.75 -8.70 -17.05
C HIS A 32 -12.17 -8.22 -16.73
N ALA A 33 -13.12 -9.12 -16.79
CA ALA A 33 -14.49 -8.81 -16.42
C ALA A 33 -14.53 -8.33 -14.96
N GLY A 34 -15.15 -7.17 -14.72
CA GLY A 34 -15.21 -6.58 -13.40
C GLY A 34 -14.06 -5.66 -13.06
N SER A 35 -13.04 -5.55 -13.92
CA SER A 35 -11.97 -4.60 -13.73
C SER A 35 -12.50 -3.17 -13.96
N PRO A 36 -12.23 -2.22 -13.06
CA PRO A 36 -12.72 -0.85 -13.24
C PRO A 36 -12.04 -0.11 -14.40
N GLY A 37 -10.94 -0.61 -14.92
CA GLY A 37 -10.27 0.01 -16.06
C GLY A 37 -9.66 1.37 -15.79
N THR A 38 -9.56 1.76 -14.52
CA THR A 38 -9.05 3.09 -14.16
C THR A 38 -7.52 3.17 -14.16
N GLY A 39 -6.84 2.04 -14.16
CA GLY A 39 -5.37 2.00 -14.05
C GLY A 39 -4.84 2.31 -12.66
N SER A 40 -5.71 2.47 -11.66
CA SER A 40 -5.31 2.86 -10.30
C SER A 40 -6.04 2.06 -9.22
N SER A 41 -6.48 0.84 -9.52
CA SER A 41 -7.33 0.07 -8.61
C SER A 41 -6.60 -1.00 -7.79
N HIS A 42 -5.45 -1.47 -8.26
CA HIS A 42 -4.72 -2.58 -7.62
C HIS A 42 -3.27 -2.17 -7.38
N PHE A 43 -2.83 -2.30 -6.13
CA PHE A 43 -1.48 -1.90 -5.75
C PHE A 43 -0.81 -2.98 -4.91
N ARG A 44 0.50 -3.05 -5.02
CA ARG A 44 1.34 -3.86 -4.14
C ARG A 44 2.32 -2.95 -3.43
N VAL A 45 2.36 -3.03 -2.11
CA VAL A 45 3.25 -2.22 -1.29
C VAL A 45 4.18 -3.11 -0.49
N THR A 46 5.48 -2.85 -0.58
CA THR A 46 6.48 -3.45 0.29
C THR A 46 7.10 -2.31 1.10
N ILE A 47 7.00 -2.40 2.41
CA ILE A 47 7.48 -1.34 3.30
C ILE A 47 8.27 -1.93 4.45
N VAL A 48 9.45 -1.36 4.70
CA VAL A 48 10.33 -1.74 5.81
C VAL A 48 10.43 -0.55 6.75
N SER A 49 9.97 -0.72 7.99
CA SER A 49 9.98 0.37 8.96
C SER A 49 10.22 -0.15 10.38
N GLU A 50 10.99 0.60 11.15
CA GLU A 50 11.23 0.31 12.56
C GLU A 50 9.93 0.33 13.38
N LYS A 51 8.94 1.06 12.92
CA LYS A 51 7.63 1.14 13.60
C LYS A 51 6.88 -0.18 13.60
N PHE A 52 7.29 -1.13 12.78
CA PHE A 52 6.69 -2.45 12.74
C PHE A 52 7.34 -3.45 13.69
N GLU A 53 8.44 -3.09 14.33
CA GLU A 53 9.10 -3.99 15.28
C GLU A 53 8.17 -4.34 16.44
N GLY A 54 8.13 -5.63 16.77
CA GLY A 54 7.30 -6.11 17.87
C GLY A 54 5.83 -6.23 17.57
N LEU A 55 5.40 -5.86 16.37
CA LEU A 55 4.00 -5.93 15.97
C LEU A 55 3.72 -7.20 15.15
N SER A 56 2.52 -7.75 15.31
CA SER A 56 2.06 -8.85 14.48
C SER A 56 1.79 -8.35 13.06
N ARG A 57 1.70 -9.29 12.12
CA ARG A 57 1.35 -8.94 10.73
C ARG A 57 0.01 -8.20 10.67
N VAL A 58 -0.96 -8.66 11.44
CA VAL A 58 -2.29 -8.04 11.46
C VAL A 58 -2.21 -6.60 11.94
N ASP A 59 -1.46 -6.35 13.01
CA ASP A 59 -1.32 -4.99 13.54
C ASP A 59 -0.60 -4.07 12.56
N ARG A 60 0.42 -4.57 11.88
CA ARG A 60 1.15 -3.81 10.86
C ARG A 60 0.22 -3.42 9.71
N HIS A 61 -0.59 -4.37 9.25
CA HIS A 61 -1.53 -4.12 8.16
C HIS A 61 -2.62 -3.12 8.57
N ARG A 62 -3.07 -3.18 9.82
CA ARG A 62 -4.04 -2.21 10.33
C ARG A 62 -3.51 -0.79 10.28
N LEU A 63 -2.26 -0.60 10.70
CA LEU A 63 -1.64 0.72 10.67
C LEU A 63 -1.56 1.27 9.25
N VAL A 64 -1.16 0.43 8.29
CA VAL A 64 -1.10 0.84 6.89
C VAL A 64 -2.50 1.14 6.35
N ASN A 65 -3.47 0.30 6.65
CA ASN A 65 -4.85 0.51 6.21
C ASN A 65 -5.43 1.81 6.77
N GLU A 66 -5.12 2.16 8.02
CA GLU A 66 -5.54 3.42 8.61
C GLU A 66 -4.91 4.61 7.89
N ALA A 67 -3.63 4.52 7.59
CA ALA A 67 -2.92 5.58 6.87
C ALA A 67 -3.47 5.80 5.47
N LEU A 68 -3.98 4.75 4.84
CA LEU A 68 -4.50 4.78 3.49
C LEU A 68 -6.03 4.67 3.43
N SER A 69 -6.72 4.98 4.52
CA SER A 69 -8.17 4.81 4.61
C SER A 69 -8.94 5.53 3.52
N GLU A 70 -8.51 6.73 3.14
CA GLU A 70 -9.18 7.49 2.08
C GLU A 70 -9.03 6.81 0.72
N GLU A 71 -7.84 6.32 0.42
CA GLU A 71 -7.57 5.64 -0.85
C GLU A 71 -8.32 4.31 -0.92
N LEU A 72 -8.38 3.59 0.18
CA LEU A 72 -9.10 2.32 0.24
C LEU A 72 -10.62 2.50 0.14
N ALA A 73 -11.13 3.64 0.60
CA ALA A 73 -12.54 3.98 0.45
C ALA A 73 -12.87 4.49 -0.95
N GLY A 74 -11.88 4.89 -1.72
CA GLY A 74 -12.01 5.49 -3.04
C GLY A 74 -11.46 4.64 -4.16
N PRO A 75 -10.36 5.08 -4.81
CA PRO A 75 -9.88 4.45 -6.05
C PRO A 75 -9.22 3.09 -5.87
N VAL A 76 -8.71 2.76 -4.66
CA VAL A 76 -7.99 1.52 -4.45
C VAL A 76 -8.95 0.39 -4.08
N HIS A 77 -9.09 -0.59 -4.95
CA HIS A 77 -9.95 -1.76 -4.71
C HIS A 77 -9.22 -2.88 -3.99
N ALA A 78 -7.95 -3.07 -4.29
CA ALA A 78 -7.16 -4.14 -3.71
C ALA A 78 -5.76 -3.64 -3.37
N LEU A 79 -5.27 -4.01 -2.21
CA LEU A 79 -3.97 -3.60 -1.72
C LEU A 79 -3.25 -4.81 -1.14
N ALA A 80 -2.19 -5.25 -1.80
CA ALA A 80 -1.33 -6.31 -1.29
C ALA A 80 -0.20 -5.67 -0.47
N LEU A 81 -0.06 -6.10 0.76
CA LEU A 81 0.91 -5.52 1.69
C LEU A 81 1.97 -6.52 2.11
N LYS A 82 3.21 -6.07 2.10
CA LYS A 82 4.31 -6.76 2.72
C LYS A 82 4.96 -5.78 3.69
N THR A 83 4.76 -6.01 4.98
CA THR A 83 5.21 -5.12 6.04
C THR A 83 6.31 -5.79 6.84
N LEU A 84 7.48 -5.15 6.86
CA LEU A 84 8.69 -5.72 7.46
C LEU A 84 9.28 -4.74 8.47
N SER A 85 9.89 -5.28 9.53
CA SER A 85 10.78 -4.49 10.36
C SER A 85 12.21 -4.67 9.83
N PRO A 86 13.14 -3.74 10.16
CA PRO A 86 14.52 -3.89 9.71
C PRO A 86 15.11 -5.21 10.19
N GLY A 87 15.73 -5.93 9.29
CA GLY A 87 16.34 -7.22 9.58
C GLY A 87 15.45 -8.43 9.32
N GLU A 88 14.20 -8.21 8.94
CA GLU A 88 13.30 -9.31 8.55
C GLU A 88 13.45 -9.69 7.10
#